data_9ce0f4cc1b2bbf9bff5d6c876e5be145
#
_entry.id   9ce0f4cc1b2bbf9bff5d6c876e5be145
#
_cell.length_a   1.000
_cell.length_b   1.000
_cell.length_c   1.000
_cell.angle_alpha   90.00
_cell.angle_beta   90.00
_cell.angle_gamma   90.00
#
_symmetry.space_group_name_H-M   'P 1'
#
loop_
_entity.id
_entity.type
_entity.pdbx_description
1 polymer ?
#
loop_
_entity_poly.entity_id
_entity_poly.type
_entity_poly.pdbx_seq_one_letter_code
_entity_poly.pdbx_strand_id
1 'polypeptide(L)'
;MTCCGHALGWTRREWMWSTLLGTSSMVAGCAGTRSEAPAAKAEESPYPAAAKPLREHVSVDVHTHAGPDGVISRTAAPSDAIARSMRAGRLAVLCLADVPDGPILGRDASNVLRALRQPEPGFLYQHHLERLAWVDELCAKHGIRRVLTPGDVKAAHRAGAPAIIMDVEGLDFLERKLERLEESYQRGVRTMQLVHYTPNDIGDFQTGAVAHNGLTPFGADVIRACNRLGVVVDVAHATADTVKQAAKATSRPLLLSHTALRGSKAQGETPLVERQITPDHARAIADTGGSIGIWHFFPSPERYAEGLKEMADVVGVDHVSIGTDAASSAGLFPKYDAFPGLVDAMLRGGFTTDETAGIVGGNYLRIFAASVK
;
A
#
# COMPACT_ATOMS: atom_id res chain seq x y z
N MET A 1 17.16 7.56 -52.43
CA MET A 1 18.42 7.91 -51.74
C MET A 1 18.22 7.40 -50.31
N THR A 2 18.53 6.14 -50.09
CA THR A 2 19.76 5.50 -49.53
C THR A 2 20.32 6.20 -48.30
N CYS A 3 20.28 5.49 -47.19
CA CYS A 3 21.30 4.80 -46.45
C CYS A 3 20.74 4.31 -45.12
N CYS A 4 20.68 3.01 -44.87
CA CYS A 4 21.63 2.10 -44.22
C CYS A 4 22.03 2.59 -42.83
N GLY A 5 21.74 1.97 -41.74
CA GLY A 5 21.92 0.59 -41.27
C GLY A 5 23.07 0.56 -40.28
N HIS A 6 22.91 0.03 -39.12
CA HIS A 6 23.85 -0.96 -38.56
C HIS A 6 23.38 -1.38 -37.14
N ALA A 7 22.93 -2.61 -37.11
CA ALA A 7 22.82 -3.41 -35.90
C ALA A 7 24.23 -3.85 -35.48
N LEU A 8 24.55 -3.75 -34.19
CA LEU A 8 25.67 -4.51 -33.61
C LEU A 8 25.11 -5.43 -32.52
N GLY A 9 25.01 -6.69 -32.92
CA GLY A 9 24.73 -7.79 -32.00
C GLY A 9 25.98 -8.11 -31.18
N TRP A 10 25.77 -8.37 -29.90
CA TRP A 10 26.76 -8.94 -29.01
C TRP A 10 26.38 -10.39 -28.77
N THR A 11 27.27 -11.30 -29.21
CA THR A 11 27.18 -12.76 -29.04
C THR A 11 27.65 -13.15 -27.64
N ARG A 12 26.96 -14.16 -27.07
CA ARG A 12 27.37 -14.92 -25.88
C ARG A 12 28.68 -15.70 -26.15
N ARG A 13 29.84 -15.11 -25.85
CA ARG A 13 31.12 -15.81 -25.63
C ARG A 13 32.21 -14.80 -25.34
N GLU A 14 32.46 -14.56 -24.05
CA GLU A 14 33.74 -14.05 -23.54
C GLU A 14 33.63 -13.85 -22.01
N TRP A 15 33.50 -14.99 -21.32
CA TRP A 15 33.81 -15.12 -19.91
C TRP A 15 34.44 -16.48 -19.69
N MET A 16 35.75 -16.55 -19.81
CA MET A 16 36.58 -17.55 -19.09
C MET A 16 38.08 -17.17 -19.17
N TRP A 17 38.70 -17.31 -18.04
CA TRP A 17 40.15 -17.41 -17.77
C TRP A 17 40.95 -16.12 -17.58
N SER A 18 41.26 -15.83 -16.29
CA SER A 18 42.65 -15.63 -15.85
C SER A 18 42.76 -15.91 -14.37
N THR A 19 43.27 -17.05 -14.03
CA THR A 19 43.83 -17.41 -12.70
C THR A 19 45.34 -17.14 -12.69
N LEU A 20 45.85 -16.91 -11.45
CA LEU A 20 47.23 -17.09 -10.96
C LEU A 20 48.13 -15.84 -10.89
N LEU A 21 48.52 -15.40 -9.75
CA LEU A 21 49.68 -15.84 -8.94
C LEU A 21 49.80 -14.96 -7.68
N GLY A 22 50.04 -15.60 -6.57
CA GLY A 22 50.21 -15.00 -5.25
C GLY A 22 51.55 -14.34 -5.04
N THR A 23 51.57 -13.41 -4.08
CA THR A 23 52.74 -13.13 -3.25
C THR A 23 52.29 -12.78 -1.84
N SER A 24 52.69 -13.63 -0.90
CA SER A 24 52.56 -13.37 0.54
C SER A 24 53.48 -12.22 0.93
N SER A 25 52.90 -11.17 1.53
CA SER A 25 53.67 -10.20 2.28
C SER A 25 53.06 -10.11 3.68
N MET A 26 53.77 -10.65 4.64
CA MET A 26 53.52 -10.36 6.05
C MET A 26 53.74 -8.88 6.32
N VAL A 27 52.74 -8.20 6.84
CA VAL A 27 52.91 -6.88 7.44
C VAL A 27 52.41 -6.97 8.89
N ALA A 28 53.32 -6.62 9.78
CA ALA A 28 53.15 -6.60 11.21
C ALA A 28 51.99 -5.75 11.70
N GLY A 29 51.30 -6.24 12.73
CA GLY A 29 50.20 -5.54 13.37
C GLY A 29 50.59 -4.21 13.99
N CYS A 30 49.88 -3.16 13.61
CA CYS A 30 49.70 -1.99 14.47
C CYS A 30 48.27 -2.06 15.00
N ALA A 31 48.15 -2.26 16.31
CA ALA A 31 46.89 -2.11 17.04
C ALA A 31 46.48 -0.63 16.97
N GLY A 32 45.71 -0.28 15.93
CA GLY A 32 45.04 1.00 15.86
C GLY A 32 43.78 0.94 16.72
N THR A 33 43.74 1.70 17.80
CA THR A 33 42.55 2.00 18.57
C THR A 33 41.50 2.56 17.61
N ARG A 34 40.43 1.78 17.38
CA ARG A 34 39.23 2.31 16.72
C ARG A 34 38.70 3.43 17.59
N SER A 35 38.91 4.67 17.18
CA SER A 35 38.13 5.81 17.64
C SER A 35 36.69 5.55 17.27
N GLU A 36 35.85 5.21 18.24
CA GLU A 36 34.39 5.25 18.05
C GLU A 36 34.03 6.70 17.68
N ALA A 37 33.58 6.90 16.46
CA ALA A 37 33.01 8.17 16.08
C ALA A 37 31.87 8.49 17.07
N PRO A 38 31.77 9.71 17.60
CA PRO A 38 30.73 10.07 18.53
C PRO A 38 29.37 9.79 17.85
N ALA A 39 28.51 9.03 18.52
CA ALA A 39 27.15 8.79 18.08
C ALA A 39 26.53 10.16 17.76
N ALA A 40 26.13 10.36 16.51
CA ALA A 40 25.44 11.56 16.10
C ALA A 40 24.28 11.76 17.07
N LYS A 41 24.21 12.91 17.74
CA LYS A 41 23.07 13.29 18.58
C LYS A 41 21.84 13.14 17.70
N ALA A 42 20.91 12.27 18.09
CA ALA A 42 19.63 12.17 17.42
C ALA A 42 19.01 13.58 17.41
N GLU A 43 18.81 14.16 16.24
CA GLU A 43 18.07 15.41 16.12
C GLU A 43 16.72 15.21 16.80
N GLU A 44 16.38 16.08 17.75
CA GLU A 44 15.08 16.04 18.38
C GLU A 44 14.01 16.25 17.30
N SER A 45 13.06 15.33 17.25
CA SER A 45 11.95 15.41 16.30
C SER A 45 11.26 16.80 16.45
N PRO A 46 10.97 17.50 15.34
CA PRO A 46 10.17 18.72 15.39
C PRO A 46 8.75 18.51 15.95
N TYR A 47 8.36 17.24 16.14
CA TYR A 47 7.04 16.83 16.63
C TYR A 47 7.19 15.98 17.91
N PRO A 48 7.53 16.57 19.06
CA PRO A 48 7.80 15.82 20.29
C PRO A 48 6.56 15.05 20.81
N ALA A 49 5.34 15.59 20.59
CA ALA A 49 4.10 14.93 21.00
C ALA A 49 3.85 13.62 20.24
N ALA A 50 4.24 13.55 18.98
CA ALA A 50 4.11 12.34 18.14
C ALA A 50 5.14 11.25 18.49
N ALA A 51 6.23 11.60 19.16
CA ALA A 51 7.34 10.69 19.40
C ALA A 51 6.96 9.48 20.26
N LYS A 52 6.16 9.69 21.31
CA LYS A 52 5.72 8.63 22.21
C LYS A 52 4.72 7.67 21.53
N PRO A 53 3.61 8.12 20.93
CA PRO A 53 2.69 7.24 20.21
C PRO A 53 3.39 6.38 19.15
N LEU A 54 4.22 6.98 18.30
CA LEU A 54 4.93 6.28 17.22
C LEU A 54 6.02 5.30 17.70
N ARG A 55 6.49 5.43 18.93
CA ARG A 55 7.43 4.47 19.54
C ARG A 55 6.71 3.31 20.20
N GLU A 56 5.60 3.57 20.87
CA GLU A 56 4.90 2.58 21.69
C GLU A 56 3.88 1.77 20.88
N HIS A 57 3.38 2.31 19.78
CA HIS A 57 2.37 1.69 18.94
C HIS A 57 2.86 1.49 17.51
N VAL A 58 2.38 0.41 16.90
CA VAL A 58 2.68 0.11 15.49
C VAL A 58 1.96 1.12 14.59
N SER A 59 2.71 1.71 13.66
CA SER A 59 2.16 2.58 12.63
C SER A 59 2.07 1.85 11.29
N VAL A 60 0.94 1.99 10.62
CA VAL A 60 0.63 1.31 9.36
C VAL A 60 0.01 2.31 8.38
N ASP A 61 0.54 2.37 7.17
CA ASP A 61 -0.18 2.91 6.02
C ASP A 61 -0.88 1.76 5.32
N VAL A 62 -2.22 1.75 5.35
CA VAL A 62 -3.01 0.59 4.92
C VAL A 62 -3.17 0.47 3.41
N HIS A 63 -2.70 1.48 2.65
CA HIS A 63 -2.60 1.45 1.20
C HIS A 63 -1.71 2.57 0.67
N THR A 64 -0.73 2.19 -0.14
CA THR A 64 0.19 3.15 -0.75
C THR A 64 0.92 2.56 -1.95
N HIS A 65 1.30 3.42 -2.88
CA HIS A 65 2.24 3.10 -3.95
C HIS A 65 3.67 3.54 -3.60
N ALA A 66 3.87 4.00 -2.36
CA ALA A 66 5.13 4.52 -1.81
C ALA A 66 5.65 5.78 -2.54
N GLY A 67 4.76 6.60 -3.09
CA GLY A 67 5.12 7.86 -3.78
C GLY A 67 5.96 7.66 -5.03
N PRO A 68 6.92 8.58 -5.32
CA PRO A 68 7.75 8.48 -6.53
C PRO A 68 8.67 7.26 -6.56
N ASP A 69 8.96 6.66 -5.41
CA ASP A 69 9.76 5.44 -5.28
C ASP A 69 8.90 4.16 -5.39
N GLY A 70 7.61 4.31 -5.68
CA GLY A 70 6.61 3.26 -5.62
C GLY A 70 6.61 2.28 -6.79
N VAL A 71 5.78 1.26 -6.62
CA VAL A 71 5.64 0.13 -7.54
C VAL A 71 5.03 0.52 -8.89
N ILE A 72 4.27 1.61 -8.96
CA ILE A 72 3.70 2.11 -10.23
C ILE A 72 4.80 2.65 -11.16
N SER A 73 5.90 3.17 -10.64
CA SER A 73 6.99 3.66 -11.45
C SER A 73 7.74 2.49 -12.11
N ARG A 74 7.44 2.25 -13.37
CA ARG A 74 8.04 1.14 -14.17
C ARG A 74 9.53 1.36 -14.49
N THR A 75 10.07 2.55 -14.25
CA THR A 75 11.42 2.96 -14.64
C THR A 75 12.40 3.05 -13.48
N ALA A 76 11.92 3.06 -12.24
CA ALA A 76 12.80 3.13 -11.08
C ALA A 76 13.34 1.73 -10.73
N ALA A 77 14.65 1.60 -10.67
CA ALA A 77 15.28 0.45 -10.03
C ALA A 77 14.89 0.43 -8.54
N PRO A 78 14.77 -0.76 -7.91
CA PRO A 78 14.52 -0.86 -6.48
C PRO A 78 15.53 -0.01 -5.69
N SER A 79 15.02 0.95 -4.91
CA SER A 79 15.84 1.88 -4.13
C SER A 79 15.57 1.72 -2.64
N ASP A 80 16.51 2.13 -1.79
CA ASP A 80 16.32 2.14 -0.34
C ASP A 80 15.53 3.38 0.14
N ALA A 81 15.09 4.24 -0.78
CA ALA A 81 14.37 5.47 -0.45
C ALA A 81 13.10 5.21 0.37
N ILE A 82 12.34 4.16 0.03
CA ILE A 82 11.17 3.74 0.81
C ILE A 82 11.56 3.43 2.25
N ALA A 83 12.57 2.57 2.43
CA ALA A 83 13.01 2.15 3.76
C ALA A 83 13.58 3.30 4.59
N ARG A 84 14.30 4.25 3.95
CA ARG A 84 14.80 5.46 4.63
C ARG A 84 13.64 6.36 5.06
N SER A 85 12.70 6.62 4.16
CA SER A 85 11.53 7.46 4.42
C SER A 85 10.67 6.89 5.54
N MET A 86 10.39 5.58 5.54
CA MET A 86 9.68 4.89 6.62
C MET A 86 10.39 5.05 7.97
N ARG A 87 11.72 4.86 8.00
CA ARG A 87 12.49 5.04 9.25
C ARG A 87 12.44 6.47 9.75
N ALA A 88 12.60 7.45 8.86
CA ALA A 88 12.53 8.87 9.21
C ALA A 88 11.15 9.25 9.78
N GLY A 89 10.08 8.73 9.16
CA GLY A 89 8.70 8.96 9.61
C GLY A 89 8.22 8.06 10.74
N ARG A 90 9.06 7.12 11.22
CA ARG A 90 8.66 6.09 12.20
C ARG A 90 7.44 5.27 11.75
N LEU A 91 7.27 5.10 10.45
CA LEU A 91 6.26 4.21 9.88
C LEU A 91 6.80 2.78 9.90
N ALA A 92 6.15 1.91 10.67
CA ALA A 92 6.63 0.54 10.87
C ALA A 92 6.27 -0.37 9.68
N VAL A 93 5.07 -0.23 9.14
CA VAL A 93 4.51 -1.09 8.08
C VAL A 93 3.81 -0.26 7.03
N LEU A 94 3.93 -0.64 5.79
CA LEU A 94 3.06 -0.17 4.72
C LEU A 94 2.45 -1.33 3.94
N CYS A 95 1.19 -1.18 3.52
CA CYS A 95 0.57 -2.05 2.54
C CYS A 95 0.94 -1.52 1.15
N LEU A 96 1.90 -2.19 0.51
CA LEU A 96 2.42 -1.78 -0.79
C LEU A 96 1.58 -2.37 -1.90
N ALA A 97 0.86 -1.51 -2.62
CA ALA A 97 -0.04 -1.90 -3.68
C ALA A 97 0.70 -2.28 -4.97
N ASP A 98 0.43 -3.47 -5.45
CA ASP A 98 0.61 -3.84 -6.85
C ASP A 98 -0.65 -3.46 -7.63
N VAL A 99 -0.50 -2.91 -8.83
CA VAL A 99 -1.59 -2.44 -9.69
C VAL A 99 -1.59 -3.26 -10.98
N PRO A 100 -2.26 -4.42 -11.03
CA PRO A 100 -2.22 -5.32 -12.17
C PRO A 100 -2.71 -4.68 -13.47
N ASP A 101 -3.74 -3.83 -13.42
CA ASP A 101 -4.28 -3.12 -14.58
C ASP A 101 -3.45 -1.87 -14.98
N GLY A 102 -2.45 -1.48 -14.21
CA GLY A 102 -1.59 -0.32 -14.47
C GLY A 102 -1.06 -0.20 -15.92
N PRO A 103 -0.63 -1.30 -16.59
CA PRO A 103 -0.13 -1.23 -17.97
C PRO A 103 -1.16 -0.85 -19.03
N ILE A 104 -2.44 -0.91 -18.73
CA ILE A 104 -3.53 -0.56 -19.65
C ILE A 104 -4.24 0.73 -19.28
N LEU A 105 -3.94 1.29 -18.10
CA LEU A 105 -4.51 2.56 -17.65
C LEU A 105 -3.89 3.76 -18.35
N GLY A 106 -4.71 4.75 -18.55
CA GLY A 106 -4.28 6.06 -19.02
C GLY A 106 -5.44 7.07 -18.96
N ARG A 107 -5.11 8.33 -19.24
CA ARG A 107 -6.13 9.38 -19.27
C ARG A 107 -6.72 9.49 -20.67
N ASP A 108 -8.06 9.46 -20.75
CA ASP A 108 -8.78 9.65 -22.00
C ASP A 108 -8.81 11.14 -22.45
N ALA A 109 -9.51 11.44 -23.54
CA ALA A 109 -9.64 12.79 -24.08
C ALA A 109 -10.30 13.79 -23.10
N SER A 110 -11.04 13.30 -22.11
CA SER A 110 -11.65 14.09 -21.03
C SER A 110 -10.77 14.16 -19.77
N ASN A 111 -9.51 13.71 -19.85
CA ASN A 111 -8.56 13.63 -18.75
C ASN A 111 -9.02 12.70 -17.60
N VAL A 112 -9.90 11.75 -17.86
CA VAL A 112 -10.38 10.75 -16.91
C VAL A 112 -9.49 9.51 -16.98
N LEU A 113 -9.02 9.02 -15.83
CA LEU A 113 -8.22 7.78 -15.73
C LEU A 113 -9.13 6.56 -15.94
N ARG A 114 -8.77 5.72 -16.91
CA ARG A 114 -9.49 4.47 -17.22
C ARG A 114 -8.62 3.50 -18.02
N ALA A 115 -9.07 2.28 -18.22
CA ALA A 115 -8.47 1.37 -19.18
C ALA A 115 -8.63 1.90 -20.60
N LEU A 116 -7.51 2.05 -21.32
CA LEU A 116 -7.48 2.56 -22.70
C LEU A 116 -7.52 1.45 -23.75
N ARG A 117 -7.37 0.19 -23.35
CA ARG A 117 -7.41 -0.97 -24.23
C ARG A 117 -7.82 -2.22 -23.47
N GLN A 118 -8.31 -3.20 -24.19
CA GLN A 118 -8.48 -4.55 -23.66
C GLN A 118 -7.12 -5.27 -23.65
N PRO A 119 -6.71 -5.90 -22.54
CA PRO A 119 -5.50 -6.70 -22.51
C PRO A 119 -5.72 -8.06 -23.19
N GLU A 120 -4.66 -8.64 -23.74
CA GLU A 120 -4.66 -10.03 -24.13
C GLU A 120 -4.83 -10.94 -22.90
N PRO A 121 -5.51 -12.09 -23.02
CA PRO A 121 -5.67 -13.02 -21.92
C PRO A 121 -4.33 -13.42 -21.29
N GLY A 122 -4.24 -13.32 -19.96
CA GLY A 122 -3.04 -13.61 -19.20
C GLY A 122 -2.03 -12.45 -19.11
N PHE A 123 -2.20 -11.36 -19.86
CA PHE A 123 -1.27 -10.23 -19.84
C PHE A 123 -1.19 -9.57 -18.47
N LEU A 124 -2.32 -9.28 -17.83
CA LEU A 124 -2.37 -8.66 -16.50
C LEU A 124 -1.84 -9.62 -15.43
N TYR A 125 -2.10 -10.91 -15.57
CA TYR A 125 -1.55 -11.92 -14.67
C TYR A 125 -0.03 -12.01 -14.75
N GLN A 126 0.54 -12.03 -15.95
CA GLN A 126 1.99 -11.99 -16.11
C GLN A 126 2.60 -10.72 -15.51
N HIS A 127 1.97 -9.57 -15.74
CA HIS A 127 2.40 -8.30 -15.12
C HIS A 127 2.37 -8.37 -13.60
N HIS A 128 1.30 -8.90 -13.00
CA HIS A 128 1.20 -9.12 -11.55
C HIS A 128 2.38 -9.96 -11.02
N LEU A 129 2.68 -11.08 -11.66
CA LEU A 129 3.82 -11.93 -11.24
C LEU A 129 5.17 -11.20 -11.31
N GLU A 130 5.38 -10.40 -12.35
CA GLU A 130 6.59 -9.56 -12.49
C GLU A 130 6.68 -8.51 -11.36
N ARG A 131 5.56 -7.91 -10.95
CA ARG A 131 5.50 -6.95 -9.85
C ARG A 131 5.81 -7.60 -8.51
N LEU A 132 5.26 -8.79 -8.24
CA LEU A 132 5.61 -9.55 -7.04
C LEU A 132 7.11 -9.86 -6.97
N ALA A 133 7.70 -10.28 -8.09
CA ALA A 133 9.14 -10.53 -8.16
C ALA A 133 9.97 -9.26 -7.92
N TRP A 134 9.53 -8.11 -8.44
CA TRP A 134 10.17 -6.82 -8.19
C TRP A 134 10.13 -6.45 -6.69
N VAL A 135 9.01 -6.67 -5.99
CA VAL A 135 8.92 -6.42 -4.55
C VAL A 135 9.80 -7.38 -3.76
N ASP A 136 9.91 -8.65 -4.17
CA ASP A 136 10.83 -9.61 -3.55
C ASP A 136 12.29 -9.12 -3.65
N GLU A 137 12.70 -8.62 -4.82
CA GLU A 137 14.02 -8.02 -5.03
C GLU A 137 14.23 -6.76 -4.17
N LEU A 138 13.25 -5.85 -4.13
CA LEU A 138 13.27 -4.65 -3.27
C LEU A 138 13.51 -5.04 -1.80
N CYS A 139 12.73 -5.98 -1.29
CA CYS A 139 12.81 -6.44 0.08
C CYS A 139 14.17 -7.08 0.39
N ALA A 140 14.64 -7.98 -0.47
CA ALA A 140 15.92 -8.67 -0.29
C ALA A 140 17.11 -7.69 -0.32
N LYS A 141 17.11 -6.77 -1.30
CA LYS A 141 18.21 -5.82 -1.52
C LYS A 141 18.34 -4.79 -0.40
N HIS A 142 17.22 -4.33 0.18
CA HIS A 142 17.19 -3.22 1.12
C HIS A 142 16.84 -3.62 2.55
N GLY A 143 16.77 -4.91 2.84
CA GLY A 143 16.50 -5.43 4.18
C GLY A 143 15.11 -5.06 4.72
N ILE A 144 14.12 -4.94 3.81
CA ILE A 144 12.73 -4.69 4.17
C ILE A 144 12.05 -6.03 4.47
N ARG A 145 11.35 -6.13 5.58
CA ARG A 145 10.68 -7.37 5.97
C ARG A 145 9.36 -7.56 5.21
N ARG A 146 9.12 -8.77 4.72
CA ARG A 146 7.78 -9.19 4.28
C ARG A 146 6.95 -9.58 5.49
N VAL A 147 5.74 -9.06 5.59
CA VAL A 147 4.77 -9.42 6.62
C VAL A 147 3.84 -10.48 6.06
N LEU A 148 3.81 -11.63 6.66
CA LEU A 148 2.93 -12.74 6.32
C LEU A 148 1.92 -13.04 7.44
N THR A 149 2.24 -12.64 8.68
CA THR A 149 1.44 -12.88 9.88
C THR A 149 1.40 -11.66 10.79
N PRO A 150 0.43 -11.55 11.71
CA PRO A 150 0.43 -10.50 12.74
C PRO A 150 1.68 -10.50 13.63
N GLY A 151 2.33 -11.66 13.78
CA GLY A 151 3.60 -11.80 14.51
C GLY A 151 4.75 -11.05 13.85
N ASP A 152 4.81 -11.04 12.51
CA ASP A 152 5.83 -10.35 11.73
C ASP A 152 5.74 -8.83 11.92
N VAL A 153 4.52 -8.27 11.99
CA VAL A 153 4.30 -6.84 12.28
C VAL A 153 4.91 -6.46 13.63
N LYS A 154 4.59 -7.23 14.67
CA LYS A 154 5.14 -7.00 16.01
C LYS A 154 6.66 -7.13 16.05
N ALA A 155 7.21 -8.08 15.29
CA ALA A 155 8.66 -8.28 15.20
C ALA A 155 9.35 -7.12 14.47
N ALA A 156 8.78 -6.63 13.38
CA ALA A 156 9.27 -5.47 12.64
C ALA A 156 9.29 -4.20 13.51
N HIS A 157 8.19 -3.91 14.19
CA HIS A 157 8.07 -2.76 15.09
C HIS A 157 9.11 -2.80 16.21
N ARG A 158 9.24 -3.94 16.92
CA ARG A 158 10.24 -4.09 17.98
C ARG A 158 11.68 -3.92 17.49
N ALA A 159 11.95 -4.32 16.27
CA ALA A 159 13.26 -4.19 15.64
C ALA A 159 13.54 -2.80 15.06
N GLY A 160 12.55 -1.90 15.02
CA GLY A 160 12.64 -0.63 14.32
C GLY A 160 12.93 -0.79 12.80
N ALA A 161 12.54 -1.94 12.23
CA ALA A 161 12.82 -2.30 10.85
C ALA A 161 11.59 -2.09 9.98
N PRO A 162 11.71 -1.43 8.80
CA PRO A 162 10.62 -1.29 7.85
C PRO A 162 10.07 -2.64 7.41
N ALA A 163 8.75 -2.73 7.25
CA ALA A 163 8.10 -3.93 6.78
C ALA A 163 6.99 -3.63 5.78
N ILE A 164 6.73 -4.58 4.88
CA ILE A 164 5.74 -4.46 3.81
C ILE A 164 4.74 -5.61 3.94
N ILE A 165 3.45 -5.26 3.93
CA ILE A 165 2.35 -6.16 3.57
C ILE A 165 2.13 -6.00 2.07
N MET A 166 2.13 -7.11 1.32
CA MET A 166 1.75 -7.04 -0.08
C MET A 166 0.25 -6.87 -0.21
N ASP A 167 -0.12 -5.81 -0.90
CA ASP A 167 -1.46 -5.46 -1.31
C ASP A 167 -1.60 -5.58 -2.84
N VAL A 168 -2.78 -5.89 -3.33
CA VAL A 168 -3.08 -5.93 -4.77
C VAL A 168 -4.30 -5.07 -5.02
N GLU A 169 -4.16 -4.04 -5.84
CA GLU A 169 -5.20 -3.11 -6.20
C GLU A 169 -5.87 -3.49 -7.53
N GLY A 170 -7.01 -4.14 -7.43
CA GLY A 170 -7.76 -4.69 -8.56
C GLY A 170 -7.39 -6.14 -8.89
N LEU A 171 -8.39 -7.00 -8.96
CA LEU A 171 -8.21 -8.43 -9.24
C LEU A 171 -8.55 -8.79 -10.70
N ASP A 172 -8.32 -7.88 -11.61
CA ASP A 172 -8.56 -8.03 -13.05
C ASP A 172 -7.75 -9.20 -13.64
N PHE A 173 -6.56 -9.45 -13.07
CA PHE A 173 -5.66 -10.53 -13.47
C PHE A 173 -6.21 -11.93 -13.19
N LEU A 174 -7.24 -12.06 -12.37
CA LEU A 174 -7.83 -13.37 -12.08
C LEU A 174 -8.47 -14.00 -13.32
N GLU A 175 -9.09 -13.23 -14.20
CA GLU A 175 -9.77 -13.74 -15.41
C GLU A 175 -10.61 -14.98 -15.09
N ARG A 176 -11.42 -14.93 -14.00
CA ARG A 176 -12.26 -16.00 -13.44
C ARG A 176 -11.53 -17.26 -12.96
N LYS A 177 -10.22 -17.19 -12.68
CA LYS A 177 -9.36 -18.29 -12.23
C LYS A 177 -8.97 -18.10 -10.78
N LEU A 178 -9.67 -18.77 -9.84
CA LEU A 178 -9.39 -18.67 -8.40
C LEU A 178 -8.00 -19.22 -8.02
N GLU A 179 -7.43 -20.11 -8.81
CA GLU A 179 -6.08 -20.64 -8.60
C GLU A 179 -5.01 -19.53 -8.65
N ARG A 180 -5.24 -18.44 -9.41
CA ARG A 180 -4.33 -17.30 -9.43
C ARG A 180 -4.35 -16.50 -8.13
N LEU A 181 -5.49 -16.49 -7.44
CA LEU A 181 -5.60 -15.89 -6.10
C LEU A 181 -4.80 -16.71 -5.08
N GLU A 182 -4.90 -18.04 -5.14
CA GLU A 182 -4.15 -18.94 -4.26
C GLU A 182 -2.64 -18.80 -4.49
N GLU A 183 -2.19 -18.69 -5.74
CA GLU A 183 -0.79 -18.44 -6.07
C GLU A 183 -0.31 -17.10 -5.52
N SER A 184 -1.09 -16.03 -5.68
CA SER A 184 -0.76 -14.72 -5.11
C SER A 184 -0.61 -14.77 -3.59
N TYR A 185 -1.50 -15.49 -2.89
CA TYR A 185 -1.39 -15.73 -1.46
C TYR A 185 -0.09 -16.49 -1.10
N GLN A 186 0.26 -17.53 -1.85
CA GLN A 186 1.51 -18.29 -1.65
C GLN A 186 2.75 -17.43 -1.90
N ARG A 187 2.65 -16.45 -2.81
CA ARG A 187 3.66 -15.43 -3.07
C ARG A 187 3.70 -14.32 -2.02
N GLY A 188 2.86 -14.41 -0.97
CA GLY A 188 2.91 -13.53 0.20
C GLY A 188 1.97 -12.33 0.15
N VAL A 189 1.02 -12.27 -0.77
CA VAL A 189 -0.06 -11.28 -0.76
C VAL A 189 -0.98 -11.52 0.45
N ARG A 190 -1.34 -10.45 1.18
CA ARG A 190 -2.20 -10.52 2.37
C ARG A 190 -3.38 -9.56 2.34
N THR A 191 -3.42 -8.64 1.39
CA THR A 191 -4.57 -7.76 1.13
C THR A 191 -4.91 -7.84 -0.36
N MET A 192 -6.19 -7.91 -0.69
CA MET A 192 -6.67 -7.96 -2.08
C MET A 192 -7.89 -7.07 -2.25
N GLN A 193 -7.75 -6.05 -3.10
CA GLN A 193 -8.80 -5.13 -3.47
C GLN A 193 -9.55 -5.64 -4.70
N LEU A 194 -10.86 -5.74 -4.60
CA LEU A 194 -11.72 -6.43 -5.57
C LEU A 194 -11.73 -5.80 -6.98
N VAL A 195 -11.77 -4.48 -7.06
CA VAL A 195 -11.95 -3.71 -8.30
C VAL A 195 -11.06 -2.47 -8.30
N HIS A 196 -10.70 -1.97 -9.49
CA HIS A 196 -9.91 -0.73 -9.64
C HIS A 196 -10.50 0.18 -10.73
N TYR A 197 -9.79 0.49 -11.81
CA TYR A 197 -10.26 1.33 -12.93
C TYR A 197 -10.61 0.54 -14.18
N THR A 198 -10.52 -0.78 -14.12
CA THR A 198 -10.80 -1.68 -15.25
C THR A 198 -12.04 -2.52 -14.94
N PRO A 199 -13.03 -2.61 -15.85
CA PRO A 199 -14.15 -3.54 -15.72
C PRO A 199 -13.64 -4.98 -15.56
N ASN A 200 -14.13 -5.70 -14.55
CA ASN A 200 -13.78 -7.09 -14.29
C ASN A 200 -15.01 -7.94 -13.95
N ASP A 201 -14.80 -9.26 -13.79
CA ASP A 201 -15.87 -10.21 -13.47
C ASP A 201 -16.30 -10.22 -12.00
N ILE A 202 -15.79 -9.31 -11.16
CA ILE A 202 -15.98 -9.35 -9.69
C ILE A 202 -17.12 -8.45 -9.26
N GLY A 203 -17.17 -7.21 -9.79
CA GLY A 203 -18.20 -6.26 -9.40
C GLY A 203 -18.03 -4.89 -10.03
N ASP A 204 -18.96 -4.00 -9.71
CA ASP A 204 -18.95 -2.63 -10.21
C ASP A 204 -18.05 -1.72 -9.37
N PHE A 205 -17.34 -0.81 -10.03
CA PHE A 205 -16.47 0.19 -9.41
C PHE A 205 -17.00 1.62 -9.64
N GLN A 206 -16.62 2.55 -8.73
CA GLN A 206 -17.22 3.89 -8.59
C GLN A 206 -17.14 4.76 -9.85
N THR A 207 -16.04 4.66 -10.62
CA THR A 207 -15.76 5.52 -11.78
C THR A 207 -16.12 4.86 -13.12
N GLY A 208 -16.70 3.66 -13.09
CA GLY A 208 -17.12 2.90 -14.25
C GLY A 208 -18.64 2.93 -14.45
N ALA A 209 -19.08 2.48 -15.64
CA ALA A 209 -20.48 2.20 -15.87
C ALA A 209 -20.94 0.98 -15.06
N VAL A 210 -22.16 1.03 -14.52
CA VAL A 210 -22.76 -0.13 -13.84
C VAL A 210 -22.97 -1.26 -14.86
N ALA A 211 -22.38 -2.41 -14.60
CA ALA A 211 -22.43 -3.59 -15.47
C ALA A 211 -23.06 -4.82 -14.79
N HIS A 212 -22.94 -4.90 -13.47
CA HIS A 212 -23.31 -6.09 -12.69
C HIS A 212 -24.39 -5.82 -11.63
N ASN A 213 -24.78 -4.57 -11.42
CA ASN A 213 -25.63 -4.13 -10.31
C ASN A 213 -25.04 -4.54 -8.93
N GLY A 214 -23.71 -4.36 -8.78
CA GLY A 214 -22.96 -4.65 -7.59
C GLY A 214 -21.97 -5.82 -7.74
N LEU A 215 -21.91 -6.70 -6.73
CA LEU A 215 -21.02 -7.84 -6.68
C LEU A 215 -21.56 -9.01 -7.51
N THR A 216 -20.72 -9.65 -8.31
CA THR A 216 -21.10 -10.85 -9.07
C THR A 216 -21.07 -12.13 -8.21
N PRO A 217 -21.65 -13.23 -8.67
CA PRO A 217 -21.46 -14.55 -8.03
C PRO A 217 -19.98 -14.96 -7.93
N PHE A 218 -19.17 -14.67 -8.97
CA PHE A 218 -17.74 -14.92 -8.96
C PHE A 218 -17.02 -14.03 -7.92
N GLY A 219 -17.41 -12.76 -7.80
CA GLY A 219 -16.90 -11.87 -6.77
C GLY A 219 -17.17 -12.39 -5.36
N ALA A 220 -18.35 -12.97 -5.13
CA ALA A 220 -18.65 -13.63 -3.85
C ALA A 220 -17.79 -14.89 -3.61
N ASP A 221 -17.45 -15.66 -4.66
CA ASP A 221 -16.49 -16.77 -4.57
C ASP A 221 -15.08 -16.29 -4.24
N VAL A 222 -14.63 -15.19 -4.84
CA VAL A 222 -13.36 -14.53 -4.53
C VAL A 222 -13.30 -14.14 -3.05
N ILE A 223 -14.32 -13.46 -2.52
CA ILE A 223 -14.39 -13.09 -1.09
C ILE A 223 -14.30 -14.32 -0.19
N ARG A 224 -15.06 -15.37 -0.49
CA ARG A 224 -15.00 -16.62 0.27
C ARG A 224 -13.63 -17.29 0.22
N ALA A 225 -12.95 -17.23 -0.93
CA ALA A 225 -11.59 -17.74 -1.08
C ALA A 225 -10.59 -16.93 -0.25
N CYS A 226 -10.66 -15.59 -0.28
CA CYS A 226 -9.85 -14.70 0.58
C CYS A 226 -10.05 -15.03 2.07
N ASN A 227 -11.29 -15.14 2.52
CA ASN A 227 -11.60 -15.45 3.92
C ASN A 227 -11.03 -16.83 4.36
N ARG A 228 -11.05 -17.82 3.47
CA ARG A 228 -10.53 -19.17 3.70
C ARG A 228 -9.01 -19.19 3.81
N LEU A 229 -8.32 -18.47 2.92
CA LEU A 229 -6.86 -18.36 2.85
C LEU A 229 -6.28 -17.49 3.96
N GLY A 230 -7.04 -16.53 4.47
CA GLY A 230 -6.54 -15.56 5.43
C GLY A 230 -5.98 -14.31 4.73
N VAL A 231 -6.75 -13.77 3.79
CA VAL A 231 -6.44 -12.53 3.06
C VAL A 231 -7.47 -11.47 3.46
N VAL A 232 -7.03 -10.26 3.75
CA VAL A 232 -7.91 -9.10 3.99
C VAL A 232 -8.56 -8.72 2.66
N VAL A 233 -9.89 -8.65 2.65
CA VAL A 233 -10.65 -8.19 1.49
C VAL A 233 -10.77 -6.67 1.56
N ASP A 234 -10.27 -5.99 0.53
CA ASP A 234 -10.37 -4.56 0.37
C ASP A 234 -11.45 -4.21 -0.68
N VAL A 235 -12.32 -3.27 -0.32
CA VAL A 235 -13.44 -2.80 -1.14
C VAL A 235 -13.28 -1.34 -1.60
N ALA A 236 -12.07 -0.79 -1.52
CA ALA A 236 -11.80 0.51 -2.12
C ALA A 236 -12.12 0.47 -3.63
N HIS A 237 -12.48 1.60 -4.22
CA HIS A 237 -13.03 1.74 -5.57
C HIS A 237 -14.40 1.11 -5.82
N ALA A 238 -14.87 0.17 -5.01
CA ALA A 238 -16.15 -0.50 -5.23
C ALA A 238 -17.36 0.47 -5.09
N THR A 239 -18.41 0.23 -5.87
CA THR A 239 -19.68 0.97 -5.69
C THR A 239 -20.32 0.62 -4.34
N ALA A 240 -21.21 1.48 -3.85
CA ALA A 240 -21.93 1.22 -2.60
C ALA A 240 -22.72 -0.10 -2.63
N ASP A 241 -23.27 -0.49 -3.80
CA ASP A 241 -23.98 -1.76 -3.96
C ASP A 241 -23.03 -2.95 -3.93
N THR A 242 -21.87 -2.84 -4.57
CA THR A 242 -20.80 -3.85 -4.48
C THR A 242 -20.35 -4.04 -3.03
N VAL A 243 -20.13 -2.95 -2.27
CA VAL A 243 -19.74 -3.03 -0.86
C VAL A 243 -20.81 -3.65 0.02
N LYS A 244 -22.08 -3.24 -0.12
CA LYS A 244 -23.19 -3.83 0.64
C LYS A 244 -23.35 -5.33 0.39
N GLN A 245 -23.12 -5.77 -0.85
CA GLN A 245 -23.17 -7.19 -1.21
C GLN A 245 -21.91 -7.92 -0.74
N ALA A 246 -20.73 -7.32 -0.80
CA ALA A 246 -19.50 -7.85 -0.23
C ALA A 246 -19.61 -8.04 1.30
N ALA A 247 -20.22 -7.07 2.01
CA ALA A 247 -20.49 -7.17 3.44
C ALA A 247 -21.37 -8.35 3.82
N LYS A 248 -22.30 -8.76 2.92
CA LYS A 248 -23.13 -9.97 3.12
C LYS A 248 -22.39 -11.27 2.78
N ALA A 249 -21.39 -11.20 1.88
CA ALA A 249 -20.65 -12.37 1.42
C ALA A 249 -19.45 -12.73 2.32
N THR A 250 -18.89 -11.74 3.01
CA THR A 250 -17.73 -11.93 3.87
C THR A 250 -18.09 -12.53 5.22
N SER A 251 -17.16 -13.30 5.79
CA SER A 251 -17.18 -13.77 7.19
C SER A 251 -16.08 -13.11 8.03
N ARG A 252 -15.36 -12.14 7.47
CA ARG A 252 -14.26 -11.41 8.09
C ARG A 252 -14.48 -9.90 7.94
N PRO A 253 -13.86 -9.06 8.79
CA PRO A 253 -13.92 -7.63 8.62
C PRO A 253 -13.42 -7.20 7.24
N LEU A 254 -14.12 -6.24 6.61
CA LEU A 254 -13.67 -5.62 5.36
C LEU A 254 -12.68 -4.47 5.64
N LEU A 255 -11.80 -4.24 4.71
CA LEU A 255 -11.04 -3.00 4.57
C LEU A 255 -11.67 -2.18 3.44
N LEU A 256 -11.75 -0.87 3.59
CA LEU A 256 -11.78 0.10 2.50
C LEU A 256 -10.52 0.95 2.66
N SER A 257 -9.50 0.64 1.88
CA SER A 257 -8.14 1.07 2.21
C SER A 257 -7.88 2.55 2.03
N HIS A 258 -8.54 3.23 1.06
CA HIS A 258 -8.29 4.64 0.75
C HIS A 258 -9.52 5.33 0.17
N THR A 259 -9.90 6.45 0.78
CA THR A 259 -11.03 7.30 0.37
C THR A 259 -11.08 8.59 1.21
N ALA A 260 -12.15 9.37 1.06
CA ALA A 260 -12.59 10.40 1.99
C ALA A 260 -14.12 10.42 2.07
N LEU A 261 -14.67 11.07 3.09
CA LEU A 261 -16.10 11.26 3.22
C LEU A 261 -16.60 12.24 2.17
N ARG A 262 -17.68 11.89 1.47
CA ARG A 262 -18.30 12.77 0.49
C ARG A 262 -18.84 14.03 1.15
N GLY A 263 -18.44 15.18 0.61
CA GLY A 263 -18.76 16.48 1.18
C GLY A 263 -17.92 16.87 2.39
N SER A 264 -16.75 16.22 2.59
CA SER A 264 -15.77 16.59 3.61
C SER A 264 -15.41 18.07 3.52
N LYS A 265 -15.69 18.79 4.61
CA LYS A 265 -15.28 20.21 4.73
C LYS A 265 -13.78 20.33 4.93
N ALA A 266 -13.18 19.31 5.51
CA ALA A 266 -11.75 19.23 5.72
C ALA A 266 -10.98 19.11 4.40
N GLN A 267 -11.46 18.30 3.46
CA GLN A 267 -10.82 18.13 2.15
C GLN A 267 -11.09 19.30 1.21
N GLY A 268 -12.30 19.91 1.27
CA GLY A 268 -12.72 20.95 0.34
C GLY A 268 -13.03 20.40 -1.06
N GLU A 269 -12.94 21.26 -2.08
CA GLU A 269 -13.15 20.86 -3.47
C GLU A 269 -12.03 19.94 -3.95
N THR A 270 -12.39 18.86 -4.63
CA THR A 270 -11.46 17.87 -5.14
C THR A 270 -11.96 17.26 -6.46
N PRO A 271 -11.08 16.97 -7.43
CA PRO A 271 -11.45 16.24 -8.63
C PRO A 271 -11.77 14.76 -8.33
N LEU A 272 -11.51 14.28 -7.10
CA LEU A 272 -11.71 12.89 -6.70
C LEU A 272 -13.10 12.64 -6.07
N VAL A 273 -14.07 13.54 -6.26
CA VAL A 273 -15.41 13.46 -5.62
C VAL A 273 -16.13 12.14 -5.92
N GLU A 274 -15.92 11.53 -7.09
CA GLU A 274 -16.51 10.23 -7.44
C GLU A 274 -15.94 9.07 -6.63
N ARG A 275 -14.73 9.24 -6.09
CA ARG A 275 -14.05 8.26 -5.24
C ARG A 275 -14.35 8.43 -3.75
N GLN A 276 -15.02 9.52 -3.36
CA GLN A 276 -15.50 9.75 -2.01
C GLN A 276 -16.72 8.88 -1.71
N ILE A 277 -16.87 8.46 -0.45
CA ILE A 277 -17.96 7.59 -0.01
C ILE A 277 -19.00 8.35 0.84
N THR A 278 -20.24 7.90 0.77
CA THR A 278 -21.33 8.41 1.62
C THR A 278 -21.26 7.82 3.04
N PRO A 279 -21.92 8.46 4.04
CA PRO A 279 -22.03 7.88 5.38
C PRO A 279 -22.60 6.45 5.41
N ASP A 280 -23.60 6.13 4.57
CA ASP A 280 -24.17 4.79 4.52
C ASP A 280 -23.21 3.76 3.91
N HIS A 281 -22.40 4.20 2.94
CA HIS A 281 -21.33 3.36 2.38
C HIS A 281 -20.28 3.05 3.48
N ALA A 282 -19.88 4.07 4.25
CA ALA A 282 -18.93 3.90 5.36
C ALA A 282 -19.47 2.96 6.46
N ARG A 283 -20.75 3.12 6.85
CA ARG A 283 -21.38 2.25 7.87
C ARG A 283 -21.43 0.79 7.42
N ALA A 284 -21.69 0.51 6.15
CA ALA A 284 -21.72 -0.86 5.66
C ALA A 284 -20.37 -1.60 5.85
N ILE A 285 -19.25 -0.87 5.86
CA ILE A 285 -17.92 -1.43 6.14
C ILE A 285 -17.73 -1.59 7.65
N ALA A 286 -18.05 -0.56 8.43
CA ALA A 286 -17.93 -0.57 9.88
C ALA A 286 -18.75 -1.69 10.52
N ASP A 287 -19.96 -1.97 10.01
CA ASP A 287 -20.86 -3.04 10.48
C ASP A 287 -20.25 -4.45 10.32
N THR A 288 -19.26 -4.62 9.43
CA THR A 288 -18.48 -5.88 9.35
C THR A 288 -17.40 -6.00 10.43
N GLY A 289 -17.25 -4.99 11.29
CA GLY A 289 -16.08 -4.82 12.16
C GLY A 289 -14.85 -4.27 11.40
N GLY A 290 -15.05 -3.74 10.21
CA GLY A 290 -14.02 -3.30 9.29
C GLY A 290 -13.31 -2.00 9.63
N SER A 291 -12.49 -1.50 8.72
CA SER A 291 -11.78 -0.23 8.84
C SER A 291 -11.73 0.52 7.52
N ILE A 292 -11.71 1.85 7.59
CA ILE A 292 -11.71 2.77 6.45
C ILE A 292 -10.46 3.62 6.52
N GLY A 293 -9.59 3.47 5.52
CA GLY A 293 -8.40 4.29 5.33
C GLY A 293 -8.75 5.63 4.68
N ILE A 294 -8.25 6.70 5.25
CA ILE A 294 -8.40 8.03 4.67
C ILE A 294 -7.14 8.37 3.88
N TRP A 295 -7.30 8.82 2.64
CA TRP A 295 -6.20 9.21 1.77
C TRP A 295 -5.56 10.55 2.18
N HIS A 296 -4.40 10.87 1.61
CA HIS A 296 -3.64 12.05 2.02
C HIS A 296 -3.91 13.34 1.20
N PHE A 297 -4.94 13.34 0.35
CA PHE A 297 -5.26 14.48 -0.53
C PHE A 297 -6.02 15.60 0.23
N PHE A 298 -5.39 16.12 1.28
CA PHE A 298 -5.86 17.25 2.09
C PHE A 298 -4.86 18.41 1.99
N PRO A 299 -5.28 19.68 2.22
CA PRO A 299 -4.40 20.84 2.09
C PRO A 299 -3.30 20.94 3.16
N SER A 300 -3.49 20.35 4.33
CA SER A 300 -2.52 20.36 5.43
C SER A 300 -2.72 19.16 6.37
N PRO A 301 -1.73 18.84 7.23
CA PRO A 301 -1.88 17.80 8.26
C PRO A 301 -3.06 18.05 9.20
N GLU A 302 -3.35 19.32 9.57
CA GLU A 302 -4.50 19.68 10.41
C GLU A 302 -5.81 19.36 9.69
N ARG A 303 -5.93 19.70 8.41
CA ARG A 303 -7.11 19.39 7.61
C ARG A 303 -7.26 17.90 7.40
N TYR A 304 -6.15 17.14 7.31
CA TYR A 304 -6.21 15.70 7.27
C TYR A 304 -6.70 15.11 8.60
N ALA A 305 -6.22 15.62 9.75
CA ALA A 305 -6.70 15.23 11.07
C ALA A 305 -8.21 15.53 11.23
N GLU A 306 -8.71 16.65 10.71
CA GLU A 306 -10.13 16.96 10.66
C GLU A 306 -10.90 15.95 9.76
N GLY A 307 -10.36 15.57 8.61
CA GLY A 307 -10.96 14.56 7.74
C GLY A 307 -11.05 13.17 8.39
N LEU A 308 -10.03 12.78 9.16
CA LEU A 308 -10.08 11.57 10.01
C LEU A 308 -11.19 11.68 11.06
N LYS A 309 -11.36 12.86 11.66
CA LYS A 309 -12.42 13.09 12.63
C LYS A 309 -13.81 13.07 12.00
N GLU A 310 -14.01 13.68 10.83
CA GLU A 310 -15.27 13.61 10.08
C GLU A 310 -15.70 12.16 9.82
N MET A 311 -14.75 11.29 9.46
CA MET A 311 -15.04 9.87 9.28
C MET A 311 -15.34 9.18 10.61
N ALA A 312 -14.56 9.46 11.66
CA ALA A 312 -14.78 8.91 13.00
C ALA A 312 -16.15 9.31 13.58
N ASP A 313 -16.63 10.51 13.29
CA ASP A 313 -17.98 10.97 13.72
C ASP A 313 -19.11 10.17 13.01
N VAL A 314 -18.84 9.54 11.86
CA VAL A 314 -19.80 8.70 11.12
C VAL A 314 -19.78 7.25 11.55
N VAL A 315 -18.60 6.66 11.75
CA VAL A 315 -18.43 5.20 11.94
C VAL A 315 -17.84 4.82 13.30
N GLY A 316 -17.41 5.76 14.10
CA GLY A 316 -16.63 5.51 15.32
C GLY A 316 -15.12 5.45 15.03
N VAL A 317 -14.33 5.87 16.01
CA VAL A 317 -12.88 5.99 15.90
C VAL A 317 -12.18 4.64 15.64
N ASP A 318 -12.76 3.54 16.12
CA ASP A 318 -12.22 2.17 15.96
C ASP A 318 -12.31 1.64 14.52
N HIS A 319 -13.00 2.37 13.65
CA HIS A 319 -13.19 2.01 12.23
C HIS A 319 -12.44 2.92 11.26
N VAL A 320 -11.52 3.76 11.75
CA VAL A 320 -10.74 4.69 10.91
C VAL A 320 -9.27 4.30 10.88
N SER A 321 -8.64 4.41 9.72
CA SER A 321 -7.22 4.14 9.50
C SER A 321 -6.61 5.19 8.56
N ILE A 322 -5.30 5.16 8.38
CA ILE A 322 -4.56 5.97 7.42
C ILE A 322 -4.22 5.09 6.23
N GLY A 323 -4.73 5.46 5.04
CA GLY A 323 -4.39 4.78 3.80
C GLY A 323 -4.08 5.82 2.74
N THR A 324 -2.80 6.19 2.61
CA THR A 324 -2.40 7.44 1.97
C THR A 324 -2.70 7.51 0.48
N ASP A 325 -2.73 6.39 -0.23
CA ASP A 325 -2.80 6.34 -1.70
C ASP A 325 -1.68 7.18 -2.35
N ALA A 326 -0.50 7.18 -1.73
CA ALA A 326 0.62 7.98 -2.18
C ALA A 326 1.24 7.38 -3.44
N ALA A 327 0.86 7.92 -4.61
CA ALA A 327 1.30 7.44 -5.93
C ALA A 327 2.35 8.34 -6.61
N SER A 328 2.56 9.56 -6.09
CA SER A 328 3.46 10.55 -6.68
C SER A 328 3.97 11.52 -5.63
N SER A 329 4.65 12.59 -6.06
CA SER A 329 5.04 13.72 -5.19
C SER A 329 3.87 14.64 -4.79
N ALA A 330 2.66 14.38 -5.29
CA ALA A 330 1.45 15.12 -4.90
C ALA A 330 0.90 14.61 -3.56
N GLY A 331 0.16 15.48 -2.85
CA GLY A 331 -0.41 15.18 -1.53
C GLY A 331 0.53 15.49 -0.37
N LEU A 332 0.09 15.19 0.85
CA LEU A 332 0.81 15.54 2.08
C LEU A 332 2.04 14.67 2.35
N PHE A 333 2.04 13.45 1.83
CA PHE A 333 3.12 12.48 2.05
C PHE A 333 3.77 12.04 0.74
N PRO A 334 4.51 12.95 0.06
CA PRO A 334 5.40 12.50 -1.00
C PRO A 334 6.48 11.55 -0.44
N LYS A 335 6.76 11.70 0.88
CA LYS A 335 7.63 10.83 1.67
C LYS A 335 7.10 10.73 3.09
N TYR A 336 7.39 9.63 3.78
CA TYR A 336 6.88 9.37 5.13
C TYR A 336 7.59 10.13 6.25
N ASP A 337 8.66 10.86 5.98
CA ASP A 337 9.30 11.75 6.96
C ASP A 337 8.35 12.83 7.51
N ALA A 338 7.30 13.18 6.76
CA ALA A 338 6.24 14.07 7.21
C ALA A 338 5.17 13.40 8.12
N PHE A 339 5.18 12.06 8.25
CA PHE A 339 4.15 11.31 9.00
C PHE A 339 4.02 11.72 10.48
N PRO A 340 5.11 12.03 11.23
CA PRO A 340 4.98 12.53 12.60
C PRO A 340 4.21 13.84 12.71
N GLY A 341 4.22 14.68 11.66
CA GLY A 341 3.43 15.92 11.62
C GLY A 341 1.94 15.68 11.60
N LEU A 342 1.47 14.61 10.94
CA LEU A 342 0.05 14.22 11.01
C LEU A 342 -0.32 13.75 12.42
N VAL A 343 0.51 12.90 13.03
CA VAL A 343 0.25 12.41 14.39
C VAL A 343 0.17 13.57 15.41
N ASP A 344 1.06 14.55 15.27
CA ASP A 344 1.03 15.77 16.08
C ASP A 344 -0.25 16.59 15.82
N ALA A 345 -0.67 16.72 14.55
CA ALA A 345 -1.92 17.41 14.20
C ALA A 345 -3.16 16.70 14.75
N MET A 346 -3.19 15.37 14.76
CA MET A 346 -4.27 14.58 15.37
C MET A 346 -4.39 14.86 16.87
N LEU A 347 -3.28 14.84 17.60
CA LEU A 347 -3.26 15.12 19.03
C LEU A 347 -3.71 16.55 19.33
N ARG A 348 -3.21 17.54 18.56
CA ARG A 348 -3.66 18.95 18.69
C ARG A 348 -5.12 19.14 18.28
N GLY A 349 -5.62 18.34 17.35
CA GLY A 349 -7.01 18.31 16.87
C GLY A 349 -7.98 17.64 17.83
N GLY A 350 -7.50 17.14 18.99
CA GLY A 350 -8.32 16.61 20.07
C GLY A 350 -8.49 15.10 20.10
N PHE A 351 -7.82 14.34 19.24
CA PHE A 351 -7.71 12.89 19.43
C PHE A 351 -6.88 12.59 20.67
N THR A 352 -7.33 11.66 21.48
CA THR A 352 -6.55 11.11 22.60
C THR A 352 -5.36 10.29 22.06
N THR A 353 -4.40 9.98 22.93
CA THR A 353 -3.27 9.11 22.56
C THR A 353 -3.75 7.74 22.09
N ASP A 354 -4.75 7.16 22.74
CA ASP A 354 -5.29 5.83 22.42
C ASP A 354 -6.04 5.84 21.08
N GLU A 355 -6.87 6.85 20.83
CA GLU A 355 -7.55 7.02 19.53
C GLU A 355 -6.54 7.23 18.41
N THR A 356 -5.51 8.05 18.65
CA THR A 356 -4.42 8.25 17.69
C THR A 356 -3.70 6.93 17.41
N ALA A 357 -3.37 6.15 18.42
CA ALA A 357 -2.73 4.83 18.26
C ALA A 357 -3.63 3.85 17.50
N GLY A 358 -4.94 3.88 17.76
CA GLY A 358 -5.95 3.13 17.01
C GLY A 358 -5.92 3.46 15.53
N ILE A 359 -6.08 4.74 15.17
CA ILE A 359 -6.12 5.21 13.77
C ILE A 359 -4.79 4.97 13.04
N VAL A 360 -3.67 5.24 13.71
CA VAL A 360 -2.32 5.13 13.13
C VAL A 360 -1.95 3.70 12.75
N GLY A 361 -2.57 2.69 13.39
CA GLY A 361 -2.29 1.30 13.05
C GLY A 361 -3.12 0.25 13.78
N GLY A 362 -3.55 0.52 15.02
CA GLY A 362 -4.26 -0.45 15.86
C GLY A 362 -5.52 -1.01 15.20
N ASN A 363 -6.33 -0.17 14.56
CA ASN A 363 -7.58 -0.55 13.92
C ASN A 363 -7.35 -1.51 12.74
N TYR A 364 -6.35 -1.21 11.89
CA TYR A 364 -5.96 -2.13 10.82
C TYR A 364 -5.40 -3.44 11.37
N LEU A 365 -4.56 -3.39 12.40
CA LEU A 365 -3.99 -4.59 13.00
C LEU A 365 -5.05 -5.52 13.59
N ARG A 366 -6.15 -4.96 14.10
CA ARG A 366 -7.31 -5.72 14.58
C ARG A 366 -7.94 -6.52 13.43
N ILE A 367 -8.22 -5.88 12.28
CA ILE A 367 -8.80 -6.58 11.12
C ILE A 367 -7.80 -7.54 10.47
N PHE A 368 -6.52 -7.18 10.42
CA PHE A 368 -5.46 -8.05 9.92
C PHE A 368 -5.35 -9.33 10.75
N ALA A 369 -5.35 -9.22 12.08
CA ALA A 369 -5.31 -10.37 12.97
C ALA A 369 -6.61 -11.21 12.94
N ALA A 370 -7.76 -10.60 12.65
CA ALA A 370 -9.02 -11.31 12.47
C ALA A 370 -9.07 -12.10 11.14
N SER A 371 -8.33 -11.66 10.12
CA SER A 371 -8.35 -12.24 8.77
C SER A 371 -7.17 -13.18 8.53
N VAL A 372 -5.95 -12.76 8.83
CA VAL A 372 -4.70 -13.46 8.55
C VAL A 372 -4.37 -14.43 9.70
N LYS A 373 -4.05 -15.67 9.34
CA LYS A 373 -3.75 -16.75 10.30
C LYS A 373 -2.26 -16.87 10.57
#